data_a46e3310f457625423266059b3e509bf
#
_entry.id   a46e3310f457625423266059b3e509bf
#
_cell.length_a   1.000
_cell.length_b   1.000
_cell.length_c   1.000
_cell.angle_alpha   90.00
_cell.angle_beta   90.00
_cell.angle_gamma   90.00
#
_symmetry.space_group_name_H-M   'P 1'
#
loop_
_entity.id
_entity.type
_entity.pdbx_description
1 polymer ?
#
loop_
_entity_poly.entity_id
_entity_poly.type
_entity_poly.pdbx_seq_one_letter_code
_entity_poly.pdbx_strand_id
1 'polypeptide(L)'
;MEVERESMDYDVVVVGAGPSGLSTAIKLKQLNPEINVCVLEKGSEVGAHILSGNVFETRALDELIPDWRTKDSPIKTKVTKEKFLFLSKKGSLNWPTWLLPSVQKNHKNYIISLANLCRWLASCLLYTSPSPRDIQLSR
;
A
#
# COMPACT_ATOMS: atom_id res chain seq x y z
N MET A 1 -41.37 8.12 -3.40
CA MET A 1 -40.33 9.16 -3.41
C MET A 1 -39.22 8.65 -4.27
N GLU A 2 -39.04 9.24 -5.45
CA GLU A 2 -37.89 8.98 -6.30
C GLU A 2 -36.68 9.64 -5.63
N VAL A 3 -35.67 8.87 -5.26
CA VAL A 3 -34.42 9.40 -4.71
C VAL A 3 -33.62 9.88 -5.90
N GLU A 4 -33.53 11.18 -6.06
CA GLU A 4 -32.66 11.82 -7.05
C GLU A 4 -31.23 11.43 -6.72
N ARG A 5 -30.60 10.62 -7.58
CA ARG A 5 -29.20 10.15 -7.40
C ARG A 5 -28.29 11.10 -8.16
N GLU A 6 -27.37 11.71 -7.46
CA GLU A 6 -26.29 12.44 -8.11
C GLU A 6 -25.43 11.48 -8.94
N SER A 7 -25.13 11.86 -10.17
CA SER A 7 -24.26 11.13 -11.08
C SER A 7 -23.00 11.97 -11.33
N MET A 8 -21.84 11.33 -11.21
CA MET A 8 -20.56 11.93 -11.52
C MET A 8 -19.81 11.05 -12.51
N ASP A 9 -19.23 11.67 -13.53
CA ASP A 9 -18.50 10.97 -14.58
C ASP A 9 -17.01 10.96 -14.28
N TYR A 10 -16.38 9.80 -14.41
CA TYR A 10 -14.95 9.56 -14.25
C TYR A 10 -14.42 8.72 -15.41
N ASP A 11 -13.19 8.97 -15.83
CA ASP A 11 -12.51 8.16 -16.85
C ASP A 11 -12.19 6.76 -16.31
N VAL A 12 -11.80 6.69 -15.03
CA VAL A 12 -11.47 5.43 -14.35
C VAL A 12 -12.04 5.40 -12.93
N VAL A 13 -12.70 4.31 -12.58
CA VAL A 13 -13.13 4.02 -11.22
C VAL A 13 -12.35 2.81 -10.68
N VAL A 14 -11.58 3.04 -9.62
CA VAL A 14 -10.81 2.00 -8.90
C VAL A 14 -11.58 1.59 -7.66
N VAL A 15 -11.95 0.32 -7.54
CA VAL A 15 -12.67 -0.19 -6.37
C VAL A 15 -11.70 -0.80 -5.37
N GLY A 16 -11.61 -0.17 -4.20
CA GLY A 16 -10.75 -0.52 -3.09
C GLY A 16 -9.49 0.35 -2.99
N ALA A 17 -9.31 1.02 -1.84
CA ALA A 17 -8.13 1.82 -1.51
C ALA A 17 -7.06 1.00 -0.77
N GLY A 18 -6.87 -0.26 -1.16
CA GLY A 18 -5.74 -1.08 -0.74
C GLY A 18 -4.46 -0.74 -1.52
N PRO A 19 -3.34 -1.45 -1.24
CA PRO A 19 -2.06 -1.19 -1.91
C PRO A 19 -2.17 -1.22 -3.44
N SER A 20 -2.88 -2.20 -4.00
CA SER A 20 -3.04 -2.37 -5.45
C SER A 20 -3.85 -1.24 -6.08
N GLY A 21 -5.01 -0.89 -5.49
CA GLY A 21 -5.86 0.18 -6.01
C GLY A 21 -5.18 1.53 -5.95
N LEU A 22 -4.53 1.86 -4.83
CA LEU A 22 -3.79 3.11 -4.68
C LEU A 22 -2.59 3.18 -5.62
N SER A 23 -1.84 2.08 -5.79
CA SER A 23 -0.72 2.04 -6.73
C SER A 23 -1.19 2.21 -8.17
N THR A 24 -2.33 1.62 -8.54
CA THR A 24 -2.95 1.80 -9.86
C THR A 24 -3.33 3.26 -10.09
N ALA A 25 -4.03 3.87 -9.14
CA ALA A 25 -4.46 5.27 -9.25
C ALA A 25 -3.26 6.23 -9.34
N ILE A 26 -2.22 6.04 -8.50
CA ILE A 26 -0.98 6.82 -8.58
C ILE A 26 -0.33 6.66 -9.95
N LYS A 27 -0.22 5.43 -10.47
CA LYS A 27 0.42 5.18 -11.77
C LYS A 27 -0.36 5.79 -12.93
N LEU A 28 -1.69 5.74 -12.89
CA LEU A 28 -2.55 6.39 -13.89
C LEU A 28 -2.31 7.90 -13.91
N LYS A 29 -2.30 8.56 -12.75
CA LYS A 29 -2.02 10.00 -12.64
C LYS A 29 -0.60 10.36 -13.04
N GLN A 30 0.40 9.49 -12.83
CA GLN A 30 1.77 9.69 -13.31
C GLN A 30 1.87 9.61 -14.84
N LEU A 31 1.08 8.72 -15.47
CA LEU A 31 1.09 8.54 -16.92
C LEU A 31 0.27 9.61 -17.65
N ASN A 32 -0.82 10.03 -17.05
CA ASN A 32 -1.68 11.10 -17.56
C ASN A 32 -2.24 11.92 -16.40
N PRO A 33 -1.67 13.09 -16.09
CA PRO A 33 -2.13 13.97 -15.01
C PRO A 33 -3.59 14.44 -15.16
N GLU A 34 -4.08 14.53 -16.39
CA GLU A 34 -5.44 15.03 -16.70
C GLU A 34 -6.52 13.96 -16.52
N ILE A 35 -6.14 12.67 -16.44
CA ILE A 35 -7.13 11.58 -16.28
C ILE A 35 -7.93 11.75 -14.98
N ASN A 36 -9.24 11.65 -15.07
CA ASN A 36 -10.12 11.77 -13.91
C ASN A 36 -10.32 10.40 -13.26
N VAL A 37 -9.71 10.19 -12.08
CA VAL A 37 -9.71 8.90 -11.37
C VAL A 37 -10.49 9.01 -10.08
N CYS A 38 -11.48 8.13 -9.90
CA CYS A 38 -12.19 7.94 -8.65
C CYS A 38 -11.71 6.66 -7.95
N VAL A 39 -11.41 6.73 -6.65
CA VAL A 39 -11.13 5.56 -5.81
C VAL A 39 -12.24 5.36 -4.81
N LEU A 40 -12.95 4.23 -4.89
CA LEU A 40 -14.01 3.86 -3.98
C LEU A 40 -13.47 2.96 -2.88
N GLU A 41 -13.69 3.33 -1.61
CA GLU A 41 -13.31 2.52 -0.45
C GLU A 41 -14.55 2.18 0.39
N LYS A 42 -14.70 0.89 0.71
CA LYS A 42 -15.80 0.38 1.54
C LYS A 42 -15.63 0.76 3.02
N GLY A 43 -14.39 0.85 3.49
CA GLY A 43 -14.08 1.19 4.87
C GLY A 43 -14.41 2.63 5.21
N SER A 44 -14.53 2.94 6.49
CA SER A 44 -14.74 4.30 6.97
C SER A 44 -13.55 5.23 6.66
N GLU A 45 -12.39 4.64 6.50
CA GLU A 45 -11.14 5.31 6.10
C GLU A 45 -10.22 4.34 5.37
N VAL A 46 -9.25 4.88 4.63
CA VAL A 46 -8.22 4.06 3.97
C VAL A 46 -7.40 3.29 5.01
N GLY A 47 -7.29 1.99 4.81
CA GLY A 47 -6.54 1.12 5.70
C GLY A 47 -7.29 0.59 6.92
N ALA A 48 -8.58 0.92 7.11
CA ALA A 48 -9.37 0.51 8.29
C ALA A 48 -9.44 -1.02 8.47
N HIS A 49 -9.47 -1.78 7.40
CA HIS A 49 -9.60 -3.25 7.42
C HIS A 49 -8.29 -3.98 7.12
N ILE A 50 -7.16 -3.29 7.13
CA ILE A 50 -5.86 -3.87 6.77
C ILE A 50 -5.08 -4.25 8.02
N LEU A 51 -4.56 -5.49 8.04
CA LEU A 51 -3.73 -5.97 9.14
C LEU A 51 -2.37 -5.27 9.19
N SER A 52 -1.80 -5.17 10.39
CA SER A 52 -0.49 -4.60 10.66
C SER A 52 0.57 -5.70 10.85
N GLY A 53 1.87 -5.33 10.88
CA GLY A 53 2.98 -6.23 11.16
C GLY A 53 3.45 -7.03 9.95
N ASN A 54 3.34 -6.50 8.77
CA ASN A 54 3.81 -7.13 7.54
C ASN A 54 5.32 -6.91 7.33
N VAL A 55 5.97 -7.92 6.75
CA VAL A 55 7.29 -7.76 6.14
C VAL A 55 7.08 -7.27 4.71
N PHE A 56 7.72 -6.17 4.38
CA PHE A 56 7.53 -5.43 3.14
C PHE A 56 8.83 -5.32 2.35
N GLU A 57 8.79 -5.81 1.10
CA GLU A 57 9.85 -5.63 0.11
C GLU A 57 9.60 -4.33 -0.67
N THR A 58 10.61 -3.45 -0.74
CA THR A 58 10.43 -2.09 -1.28
C THR A 58 10.50 -2.00 -2.80
N ARG A 59 10.86 -3.06 -3.53
CA ARG A 59 11.09 -3.03 -4.98
C ARG A 59 9.96 -2.36 -5.76
N ALA A 60 8.71 -2.79 -5.55
CA ALA A 60 7.57 -2.21 -6.24
C ALA A 60 7.35 -0.72 -5.89
N LEU A 61 7.65 -0.34 -4.65
CA LEU A 61 7.58 1.05 -4.22
C LEU A 61 8.73 1.90 -4.78
N ASP A 62 9.93 1.33 -4.89
CA ASP A 62 11.08 1.98 -5.53
C ASP A 62 10.79 2.31 -7.01
N GLU A 63 9.99 1.45 -7.69
CA GLU A 63 9.55 1.68 -9.07
C GLU A 63 8.40 2.71 -9.16
N LEU A 64 7.46 2.69 -8.21
CA LEU A 64 6.28 3.55 -8.23
C LEU A 64 6.59 4.98 -7.76
N ILE A 65 7.32 5.11 -6.65
CA ILE A 65 7.68 6.38 -6.00
C ILE A 65 9.19 6.34 -5.65
N PRO A 66 10.10 6.58 -6.60
CA PRO A 66 11.54 6.42 -6.37
C PRO A 66 12.10 7.24 -5.21
N ASP A 67 11.48 8.38 -4.93
CA ASP A 67 11.86 9.33 -3.88
C ASP A 67 11.16 9.10 -2.53
N TRP A 68 10.49 7.94 -2.32
CA TRP A 68 9.75 7.66 -1.08
C TRP A 68 10.59 7.79 0.20
N ARG A 69 11.91 7.59 0.10
CA ARG A 69 12.82 7.67 1.26
C ARG A 69 13.05 9.11 1.74
N THR A 70 12.87 10.09 0.87
CA THR A 70 12.99 11.52 1.19
C THR A 70 11.66 12.13 1.63
N LYS A 71 10.55 11.43 1.35
CA LYS A 71 9.21 11.78 1.81
C LYS A 71 8.99 11.20 3.22
N ASP A 72 8.11 11.80 4.01
CA ASP A 72 7.77 11.26 5.34
C ASP A 72 6.93 9.96 5.22
N SER A 73 7.59 8.90 4.74
CA SER A 73 6.96 7.59 4.58
C SER A 73 6.93 6.84 5.92
N PRO A 74 5.93 5.96 6.15
CA PRO A 74 5.83 5.15 7.35
C PRO A 74 6.82 3.97 7.38
N ILE A 75 7.69 3.83 6.37
CA ILE A 75 8.62 2.71 6.22
C ILE A 75 9.94 3.04 6.90
N LYS A 76 10.03 2.81 8.21
CA LYS A 76 11.18 3.22 9.04
C LYS A 76 11.95 2.04 9.63
N THR A 77 11.31 0.89 9.87
CA THR A 77 11.87 -0.22 10.63
C THR A 77 12.42 -1.31 9.71
N LYS A 78 13.74 -1.37 9.56
CA LYS A 78 14.42 -2.43 8.79
C LYS A 78 14.41 -3.76 9.56
N VAL A 79 14.30 -4.87 8.83
CA VAL A 79 14.55 -6.21 9.38
C VAL A 79 16.03 -6.36 9.68
N THR A 80 16.38 -6.49 10.96
CA THR A 80 17.78 -6.65 11.42
C THR A 80 18.13 -8.08 11.78
N LYS A 81 17.13 -8.88 12.19
CA LYS A 81 17.29 -10.29 12.55
C LYS A 81 16.08 -11.09 12.11
N GLU A 82 16.32 -12.30 11.65
CA GLU A 82 15.27 -13.28 11.32
C GLU A 82 15.62 -14.64 11.88
N LYS A 83 14.61 -15.43 12.20
CA LYS A 83 14.75 -16.83 12.62
C LYS A 83 13.74 -17.67 11.84
N PHE A 84 14.19 -18.82 11.37
CA PHE A 84 13.31 -19.80 10.77
C PHE A 84 13.22 -21.02 11.71
N LEU A 85 12.01 -21.28 12.21
CA LEU A 85 11.79 -22.32 13.21
C LEU A 85 10.85 -23.37 12.69
N PHE A 86 11.26 -24.64 12.77
CA PHE A 86 10.34 -25.76 12.67
C PHE A 86 9.74 -26.04 14.03
N LEU A 87 8.42 -25.94 14.13
CA LEU A 87 7.69 -26.13 15.38
C LEU A 87 7.12 -27.54 15.45
N SER A 88 7.22 -28.18 16.62
CA SER A 88 6.58 -29.45 16.94
C SER A 88 5.84 -29.35 18.27
N LYS A 89 5.02 -30.37 18.60
CA LYS A 89 4.33 -30.43 19.89
C LYS A 89 5.27 -30.45 21.11
N LYS A 90 6.53 -30.84 20.92
CA LYS A 90 7.51 -31.02 22.01
C LYS A 90 8.65 -29.99 21.98
N GLY A 91 8.70 -29.10 21.00
CA GLY A 91 9.77 -28.11 20.90
C GLY A 91 9.90 -27.46 19.53
N SER A 92 10.99 -26.73 19.33
CA SER A 92 11.31 -26.08 18.06
C SER A 92 12.74 -26.37 17.64
N LEU A 93 12.94 -26.54 16.32
CA LEU A 93 14.25 -26.64 15.68
C LEU A 93 14.54 -25.33 14.93
N ASN A 94 15.65 -24.67 15.28
CA ASN A 94 16.10 -23.49 14.56
C ASN A 94 16.86 -23.91 13.31
N TRP A 95 16.33 -23.52 12.14
CA TRP A 95 16.99 -23.77 10.87
C TRP A 95 17.96 -22.63 10.53
N PRO A 96 19.18 -22.94 10.06
CA PRO A 96 20.14 -21.89 9.70
C PRO A 96 19.63 -21.03 8.55
N THR A 97 19.51 -19.73 8.77
CA THR A 97 18.94 -18.79 7.76
C THR A 97 19.82 -18.64 6.51
N TRP A 98 21.12 -18.95 6.61
CA TRP A 98 22.03 -18.94 5.46
C TRP A 98 21.73 -20.05 4.43
N LEU A 99 21.10 -21.16 4.85
CA LEU A 99 20.64 -22.25 3.97
C LEU A 99 19.30 -21.94 3.29
N LEU A 100 18.61 -20.87 3.68
CA LEU A 100 17.34 -20.51 3.06
C LEU A 100 17.54 -19.95 1.64
N PRO A 101 16.62 -20.22 0.70
CA PRO A 101 16.58 -19.55 -0.59
C PRO A 101 16.49 -18.04 -0.44
N SER A 102 17.01 -17.30 -1.41
CA SER A 102 17.03 -15.82 -1.37
C SER A 102 15.66 -15.19 -1.20
N VAL A 103 14.62 -15.83 -1.78
CA VAL A 103 13.21 -15.37 -1.68
C VAL A 103 12.63 -15.45 -0.26
N GLN A 104 13.24 -16.24 0.63
CA GLN A 104 12.83 -16.36 2.04
C GLN A 104 13.65 -15.50 2.98
N LYS A 105 14.66 -14.79 2.47
CA LYS A 105 15.53 -13.92 3.26
C LYS A 105 14.97 -12.49 3.31
N ASN A 106 14.81 -11.96 4.52
CA ASN A 106 14.17 -10.67 4.75
C ASN A 106 15.13 -9.54 5.14
N HIS A 107 16.44 -9.75 5.10
CA HIS A 107 17.45 -8.82 5.61
C HIS A 107 17.47 -7.44 4.93
N LYS A 108 16.81 -7.28 3.76
CA LYS A 108 16.64 -6.00 3.05
C LYS A 108 15.24 -5.41 3.18
N ASN A 109 14.34 -6.14 3.81
CA ASN A 109 12.93 -5.80 3.93
C ASN A 109 12.67 -4.91 5.16
N TYR A 110 11.46 -4.41 5.26
CA TYR A 110 11.01 -3.57 6.37
C TYR A 110 9.81 -4.21 7.06
N ILE A 111 9.69 -3.96 8.37
CA ILE A 111 8.48 -4.28 9.13
C ILE A 111 7.60 -3.02 9.12
N ILE A 112 6.39 -3.14 8.60
CA ILE A 112 5.50 -2.00 8.44
C ILE A 112 4.08 -2.30 8.92
N SER A 113 3.33 -1.22 9.18
CA SER A 113 1.87 -1.25 9.17
C SER A 113 1.38 -0.99 7.75
N LEU A 114 0.77 -2.00 7.13
CA LEU A 114 0.25 -1.86 5.78
C LEU A 114 -0.89 -0.84 5.70
N ALA A 115 -1.68 -0.70 6.78
CA ALA A 115 -2.69 0.36 6.90
C ALA A 115 -2.06 1.76 6.81
N ASN A 116 -0.95 2.00 7.52
CA ASN A 116 -0.24 3.28 7.47
C ASN A 116 0.38 3.52 6.09
N LEU A 117 0.88 2.47 5.43
CA LEU A 117 1.36 2.57 4.05
C LEU A 117 0.24 3.00 3.11
N CYS A 118 -0.96 2.41 3.22
CA CYS A 118 -2.11 2.78 2.38
C CYS A 118 -2.53 4.23 2.63
N ARG A 119 -2.60 4.70 3.88
CA ARG A 119 -2.91 6.11 4.18
C ARG A 119 -1.88 7.05 3.57
N TRP A 120 -0.61 6.69 3.65
CA TRP A 120 0.46 7.49 3.05
C TRP A 120 0.38 7.49 1.51
N LEU A 121 0.11 6.35 0.87
CA LEU A 121 -0.11 6.28 -0.59
C LEU A 121 -1.32 7.12 -1.02
N ALA A 122 -2.41 7.10 -0.25
CA ALA A 122 -3.57 7.96 -0.50
C ALA A 122 -3.20 9.44 -0.42
N SER A 123 -2.39 9.83 0.57
CA SER A 123 -1.86 11.19 0.65
C SER A 123 -1.00 11.54 -0.57
N CYS A 124 -0.10 10.63 -1.01
CA CYS A 124 0.69 10.84 -2.21
C CYS A 124 -0.20 11.05 -3.44
N LEU A 125 -1.28 10.28 -3.57
CA LEU A 125 -2.24 10.42 -4.66
C LEU A 125 -2.90 11.80 -4.67
N LEU A 126 -3.33 12.30 -3.50
CA LEU A 126 -3.93 13.64 -3.36
C LEU A 126 -2.96 14.76 -3.76
N TYR A 127 -1.67 14.61 -3.44
CA TYR A 127 -0.65 15.61 -3.82
C TYR A 127 -0.26 15.56 -5.29
N THR A 128 -0.53 14.46 -6.01
CA THR A 128 -0.26 14.35 -7.45
C THR A 128 -1.40 14.87 -8.32
N SER A 129 -2.53 15.23 -7.73
CA SER A 129 -3.69 15.77 -8.45
C SER A 129 -3.65 17.29 -8.49
N PRO A 130 -3.89 17.91 -9.64
CA PRO A 130 -3.95 19.37 -9.77
C PRO A 130 -5.15 19.98 -9.04
N SER A 131 -6.17 19.19 -8.69
CA SER A 131 -7.33 19.64 -7.93
C SER A 131 -7.80 18.58 -6.91
N PRO A 132 -8.17 18.98 -5.67
CA PRO A 132 -8.80 18.06 -4.70
C PRO A 132 -10.13 17.46 -5.16
N ARG A 133 -10.76 18.02 -6.22
CA ARG A 133 -12.00 17.50 -6.81
C ARG A 133 -11.78 16.27 -7.68
N ASP A 134 -10.53 16.02 -8.13
CA ASP A 134 -10.20 14.95 -9.06
C ASP A 134 -10.03 13.58 -8.38
N ILE A 135 -10.07 13.55 -7.05
CA ILE A 135 -10.00 12.31 -6.27
C ILE A 135 -11.05 12.38 -5.17
N GLN A 136 -12.14 11.69 -5.35
CA GLN A 136 -13.09 11.45 -4.27
C GLN A 136 -12.85 10.07 -3.68
N LEU A 137 -12.49 10.04 -2.39
CA LEU A 137 -12.63 8.87 -1.55
C LEU A 137 -14.10 8.82 -1.14
N SER A 138 -14.94 8.13 -1.91
CA SER A 138 -16.35 7.94 -1.60
C SER A 138 -16.49 6.91 -0.48
N ARG A 139 -17.26 7.27 0.54
CA ARG A 139 -17.77 6.36 1.58
C ARG A 139 -18.96 5.56 1.06
#